data_387979acf879fda1b7c22f51d2dd2854
#
_entry.id   387979acf879fda1b7c22f51d2dd2854
#
_cell.length_a   1.000
_cell.length_b   1.000
_cell.length_c   1.000
_cell.angle_alpha   90.00
_cell.angle_beta   90.00
_cell.angle_gamma   90.00
#
_symmetry.space_group_name_H-M   'P 1'
#
loop_
_entity.id
_entity.type
_entity.pdbx_description
1 polymer ?
#
loop_
_entity_poly.entity_id
_entity_poly.type
_entity_poly.pdbx_seq_one_letter_code
_entity_poly.pdbx_strand_id
1 'polypeptide(L)' 'MAESETTARESEAELRIARVSALSNHDLVAVVTHLLAKHPDTFPPMLDDALSAVSPKPGG' A
#
# COMPACT_ATOMS: atom_id res chain seq x y z
N MET A 1 19.50 -14.78 12.58
CA MET A 1 19.76 -13.64 13.34
C MET A 1 18.87 -12.49 12.99
N ALA A 2 18.80 -11.54 13.90
CA ALA A 2 17.89 -10.43 13.72
C ALA A 2 18.17 -9.63 12.44
N GLU A 3 19.43 -9.46 12.13
CA GLU A 3 19.79 -8.69 10.95
C GLU A 3 19.28 -9.33 9.67
N SER A 4 19.39 -10.65 9.59
CA SER A 4 18.92 -11.36 8.41
C SER A 4 17.42 -11.18 8.22
N GLU A 5 16.67 -11.26 9.32
CA GLU A 5 15.23 -11.13 9.25
C GLU A 5 14.83 -9.73 8.82
N THR A 6 15.51 -8.73 9.37
CA THR A 6 15.20 -7.34 9.01
C THR A 6 15.47 -7.10 7.53
N THR A 7 16.60 -7.58 7.04
CA THR A 7 16.94 -7.42 5.63
C THR A 7 15.91 -8.09 4.73
N ALA A 8 15.49 -9.29 5.11
CA ALA A 8 14.50 -10.01 4.31
C ALA A 8 13.18 -9.24 4.24
N ARG A 9 12.75 -8.67 5.35
CA ARG A 9 11.51 -7.92 5.37
C ARG A 9 11.61 -6.66 4.53
N GLU A 10 12.75 -6.00 4.58
CA GLU A 10 12.95 -4.80 3.77
C GLU A 10 12.94 -5.14 2.30
N SER A 11 13.58 -6.24 1.92
CA SER A 11 13.59 -6.66 0.54
C SER A 11 12.19 -7.01 0.06
N GLU A 12 11.40 -7.66 0.90
CA GLU A 12 10.02 -8.00 0.54
C GLU A 12 9.19 -6.76 0.35
N ALA A 13 9.37 -5.78 1.23
CA ALA A 13 8.62 -4.54 1.12
C ALA A 13 8.98 -3.81 -0.18
N GLU A 14 10.26 -3.78 -0.51
CA GLU A 14 10.70 -3.13 -1.74
C GLU A 14 10.16 -3.84 -2.96
N LEU A 15 10.13 -5.18 -2.94
CA LEU A 15 9.57 -5.92 -4.04
C LEU A 15 8.09 -5.62 -4.23
N ARG A 16 7.35 -5.51 -3.14
CA ARG A 16 5.94 -5.16 -3.22
C ARG A 16 5.75 -3.77 -3.79
N ILE A 17 6.57 -2.82 -3.34
CA ILE A 17 6.49 -1.47 -3.85
C ILE A 17 6.79 -1.44 -5.35
N ALA A 18 7.79 -2.20 -5.78
CA ALA A 18 8.13 -2.25 -7.19
C ALA A 18 6.98 -2.83 -8.01
N ARG A 19 6.34 -3.87 -7.49
CA ARG A 19 5.21 -4.49 -8.19
C ARG A 19 4.04 -3.53 -8.29
N VAL A 20 3.76 -2.81 -7.21
CA VAL A 20 2.69 -1.82 -7.22
C VAL A 20 3.01 -0.70 -8.18
N SER A 21 4.27 -0.26 -8.21
CA SER A 21 4.67 0.82 -9.10
C SER A 21 4.52 0.46 -10.56
N ALA A 22 4.60 -0.83 -10.87
CA ALA A 22 4.46 -1.28 -12.25
C ALA A 22 3.00 -1.37 -12.71
N LEU A 23 2.06 -1.24 -11.78
CA LEU A 23 0.65 -1.36 -12.12
C LEU A 23 0.12 -0.07 -12.73
N SER A 24 -0.84 -0.21 -13.65
CA SER A 24 -1.54 0.95 -14.17
C SER A 24 -2.55 1.45 -13.14
N ASN A 25 -3.10 2.63 -13.37
CA ASN A 25 -4.12 3.17 -12.47
C ASN A 25 -5.31 2.22 -12.36
N HIS A 26 -5.69 1.62 -13.46
CA HIS A 26 -6.81 0.68 -13.47
C HIS A 26 -6.52 -0.50 -12.55
N ASP A 27 -5.31 -1.04 -12.66
CA ASP A 27 -4.91 -2.17 -11.85
C ASP A 27 -4.79 -1.79 -10.38
N LEU A 28 -4.30 -0.59 -10.10
CA LEU A 28 -4.20 -0.12 -8.72
C LEU A 28 -5.58 -0.04 -8.08
N VAL A 29 -6.55 0.48 -8.81
CA VAL A 29 -7.91 0.56 -8.30
C VAL A 29 -8.45 -0.84 -8.03
N ALA A 30 -8.15 -1.78 -8.91
CA ALA A 30 -8.61 -3.16 -8.72
C ALA A 30 -8.00 -3.76 -7.46
N VAL A 31 -6.72 -3.52 -7.21
CA VAL A 31 -6.07 -4.03 -6.01
C VAL A 31 -6.70 -3.42 -4.75
N VAL A 32 -6.89 -2.11 -4.76
CA VAL A 32 -7.49 -1.45 -3.60
C VAL A 32 -8.91 -1.95 -3.36
N THR A 33 -9.68 -2.10 -4.43
CA THR A 33 -11.04 -2.61 -4.31
C THR A 33 -11.04 -4.02 -3.73
N HIS A 34 -10.10 -4.85 -4.16
CA HIS A 34 -9.99 -6.21 -3.65
C HIS A 34 -9.70 -6.20 -2.15
N LEU A 35 -8.78 -5.35 -1.73
CA LEU A 35 -8.42 -5.27 -0.30
C LEU A 35 -9.57 -4.74 0.54
N LEU A 36 -10.32 -3.79 0.01
CA LEU A 36 -11.50 -3.28 0.72
C LEU A 36 -12.53 -4.37 0.91
N ALA A 37 -12.72 -5.21 -0.11
CA ALA A 37 -13.67 -6.30 -0.01
C ALA A 37 -13.20 -7.38 0.95
N LYS A 38 -11.90 -7.61 0.98
CA LYS A 38 -11.34 -8.64 1.87
C LYS A 38 -11.31 -8.19 3.33
N HIS A 39 -11.04 -6.91 3.55
CA HIS A 39 -10.85 -6.37 4.90
C HIS A 39 -11.71 -5.14 5.08
N PRO A 40 -13.05 -5.33 5.13
CA PRO A 40 -13.95 -4.17 5.19
C PRO A 40 -13.87 -3.40 6.50
N ASP A 41 -13.33 -3.99 7.55
CA ASP A 41 -13.26 -3.32 8.85
C ASP A 41 -11.93 -2.64 9.09
N THR A 42 -10.84 -3.26 8.64
CA THR A 42 -9.51 -2.77 8.98
C THR A 42 -8.86 -1.96 7.89
N PHE A 43 -9.15 -2.29 6.64
CA PHE A 43 -8.46 -1.62 5.54
C PHE A 43 -8.93 -0.18 5.31
N PRO A 44 -10.24 0.13 5.36
CA PRO A 44 -10.68 1.49 5.07
C PRO A 44 -10.00 2.58 5.91
N PRO A 45 -9.89 2.45 7.24
CA PRO A 45 -9.19 3.48 8.00
C PRO A 45 -7.73 3.58 7.66
N MET A 46 -7.09 2.45 7.34
CA MET A 46 -5.69 2.47 6.93
C MET A 46 -5.54 3.16 5.57
N LEU A 47 -6.49 2.91 4.67
CA LEU A 47 -6.46 3.54 3.36
C LEU A 47 -6.68 5.04 3.48
N ASP A 48 -7.61 5.47 4.31
CA ASP A 48 -7.85 6.90 4.52
C ASP A 48 -6.62 7.58 5.05
N ASP A 49 -5.95 6.95 6.00
CA ASP A 49 -4.74 7.49 6.58
C ASP A 49 -3.64 7.61 5.51
N ALA A 50 -3.51 6.59 4.69
CA ALA A 50 -2.51 6.59 3.63
C ALA A 50 -2.80 7.67 2.58
N LEU A 51 -4.07 7.84 2.24
CA LEU A 51 -4.45 8.86 1.28
C LEU A 51 -4.14 10.25 1.81
N SER A 52 -4.39 10.48 3.09
CA SER A 52 -4.09 11.76 3.70
C SER A 52 -2.60 12.02 3.70
N ALA A 53 -1.80 10.99 3.88
CA ALA A 53 -0.35 11.12 3.92
C ALA A 53 0.22 11.41 2.53
N VAL A 54 -0.39 10.84 1.51
CA VAL A 54 0.15 10.94 0.14
C VAL A 54 -0.41 12.15 -0.60
N SER A 55 -1.71 12.39 -0.47
CA SER A 55 -2.36 13.47 -1.20
C SER A 55 -2.13 14.80 -0.51
N PRO A 56 -1.49 15.75 -1.19
CA PRO A 56 -1.36 17.08 -0.62
C PRO A 56 -2.73 17.73 -0.56
N LYS A 57 -2.87 18.63 0.38
CA LYS A 57 -4.13 19.33 0.51
C LYS A 57 -4.42 20.18 -0.69
N PRO A 58 -5.56 19.98 -1.30
CA PRO A 58 -5.87 20.82 -2.44
C PRO A 58 -6.08 22.24 -2.00
N GLY A 59 -6.33 22.98 -1.94
CA GLY A 59 -6.61 24.28 -1.50
C GLY A 59 -5.54 24.87 -0.62
N GLY A 60 -4.65 24.05 -0.24
CA GLY A 60 -3.57 24.51 0.63
C GLY A 60 -2.81 25.59 0.00
#